data_4dc30d663dc224de2facbd682d28a02f
#
_entry.id   4dc30d663dc224de2facbd682d28a02f
#
_cell.length_a   1.000
_cell.length_b   1.000
_cell.length_c   1.000
_cell.angle_alpha   90.00
_cell.angle_beta   90.00
_cell.angle_gamma   90.00
#
_symmetry.space_group_name_H-M   'P 1'
#
loop_
_entity.id
_entity.type
_entity.pdbx_description
1 polymer ?
#
loop_
_entity_poly.entity_id
_entity_poly.type
_entity_poly.pdbx_seq_one_letter_code
_entity_poly.pdbx_strand_id
1 'polypeptide(L)'
;MSGPRPVRAPRGSELSARGWQQEAALRMLQNNLDPEVAEHPDKLVVYGGTGKAARDWPSFDAMVRTLRTLGDDETMLVQSGRPVGVMQTHEWAPRVLLANSNLVGDWANWEEFRRLDALGLTMYGQMTAGSWIYIGTQGILQGTYETFAAVAAKLASRSGDRDGTLAGTITLTAGLGGMGGAQPLAVTMNGGVVLCVECDPSRIERRIDH
;
A
#
# COMPACT_ATOMS: atom_id res chain seq x y z
N MET A 1 16.32 13.86 -21.29
CA MET A 1 15.84 12.93 -20.26
C MET A 1 16.31 13.50 -18.93
N SER A 2 15.40 14.03 -18.12
CA SER A 2 15.74 14.50 -16.75
C SER A 2 16.15 13.28 -15.93
N GLY A 3 17.29 13.37 -15.23
CA GLY A 3 17.79 12.30 -14.36
C GLY A 3 16.78 11.91 -13.26
N PRO A 4 17.07 10.87 -12.47
CA PRO A 4 16.16 10.38 -11.44
C PRO A 4 15.81 11.55 -10.49
N ARG A 5 14.50 11.77 -10.31
CA ARG A 5 13.96 12.81 -9.44
C ARG A 5 13.64 12.16 -8.07
N PRO A 6 14.49 12.30 -7.06
CA PRO A 6 14.20 11.77 -5.74
C PRO A 6 13.03 12.53 -5.13
N VAL A 7 12.02 11.80 -4.63
CA VAL A 7 10.88 12.35 -3.90
C VAL A 7 11.09 12.05 -2.42
N ARG A 8 10.98 13.06 -1.57
CA ARG A 8 10.98 12.90 -0.12
C ARG A 8 9.92 13.80 0.49
N ALA A 9 9.14 13.26 1.42
CA ALA A 9 8.17 14.04 2.16
C ALA A 9 8.87 14.96 3.17
N PRO A 10 8.35 16.18 3.40
CA PRO A 10 8.85 17.04 4.47
C PRO A 10 8.66 16.37 5.83
N ARG A 11 9.60 16.62 6.75
CA ARG A 11 9.55 16.16 8.15
C ARG A 11 9.23 17.32 9.08
N GLY A 12 8.75 17.00 10.29
CA GLY A 12 8.45 17.98 11.32
C GLY A 12 7.06 18.61 11.19
N SER A 13 6.86 19.72 11.89
CA SER A 13 5.55 20.35 12.08
C SER A 13 5.22 21.48 11.11
N GLU A 14 6.13 21.83 10.22
CA GLU A 14 5.87 22.86 9.21
C GLU A 14 4.95 22.31 8.11
N LEU A 15 3.90 23.06 7.79
CA LEU A 15 2.96 22.71 6.74
C LEU A 15 3.40 23.27 5.39
N SER A 16 3.35 22.46 4.35
CA SER A 16 3.49 22.89 2.95
C SER A 16 2.14 22.98 2.23
N ALA A 17 1.07 22.53 2.89
CA ALA A 17 -0.33 22.62 2.47
C ALA A 17 -1.13 23.53 3.41
N ARG A 18 -2.41 23.80 3.11
CA ARG A 18 -3.25 24.69 3.92
C ARG A 18 -3.59 24.14 5.30
N GLY A 19 -3.70 22.82 5.45
CA GLY A 19 -4.04 22.17 6.69
C GLY A 19 -3.41 20.80 6.85
N TRP A 20 -3.48 20.24 8.06
CA TRP A 20 -2.90 18.94 8.38
C TRP A 20 -3.50 17.78 7.60
N GLN A 21 -4.78 17.83 7.24
CA GLN A 21 -5.42 16.77 6.47
C GLN A 21 -4.86 16.69 5.05
N GLN A 22 -4.68 17.84 4.39
CA GLN A 22 -4.06 17.97 3.08
C GLN A 22 -2.57 17.61 3.13
N GLU A 23 -1.87 18.09 4.15
CA GLU A 23 -0.46 17.79 4.39
C GLU A 23 -0.22 16.29 4.60
N ALA A 24 -1.08 15.63 5.37
CA ALA A 24 -0.99 14.19 5.60
C ALA A 24 -1.11 13.41 4.28
N ALA A 25 -2.11 13.72 3.45
CA ALA A 25 -2.27 13.10 2.13
C ALA A 25 -1.05 13.37 1.23
N LEU A 26 -0.54 14.61 1.23
CA LEU A 26 0.64 15.01 0.47
C LEU A 26 1.89 14.23 0.90
N ARG A 27 2.12 14.12 2.20
CA ARG A 27 3.27 13.38 2.75
C ARG A 27 3.16 11.90 2.48
N MET A 28 1.98 11.30 2.59
CA MET A 28 1.75 9.90 2.27
C MET A 28 2.04 9.60 0.79
N LEU A 29 1.55 10.44 -0.13
CA LEU A 29 1.87 10.32 -1.56
C LEU A 29 3.38 10.38 -1.81
N GLN A 30 4.08 11.33 -1.19
CA GLN A 30 5.51 11.49 -1.35
C GLN A 30 6.32 10.38 -0.69
N ASN A 31 5.93 9.92 0.51
CA ASN A 31 6.59 8.82 1.20
C ASN A 31 6.54 7.51 0.41
N ASN A 32 5.46 7.25 -0.33
CA ASN A 32 5.38 6.08 -1.19
C ASN A 32 6.48 6.05 -2.26
N LEU A 33 7.01 7.20 -2.64
CA LEU A 33 8.04 7.34 -3.68
C LEU A 33 9.42 7.69 -3.12
N ASP A 34 9.58 7.69 -1.79
CA ASP A 34 10.89 7.83 -1.17
C ASP A 34 11.81 6.70 -1.67
N PRO A 35 13.05 7.01 -2.09
CA PRO A 35 13.99 5.99 -2.57
C PRO A 35 14.28 4.85 -1.57
N GLU A 36 14.05 5.08 -0.28
CA GLU A 36 14.19 4.05 0.75
C GLU A 36 12.93 3.15 0.89
N VAL A 37 11.83 3.51 0.23
CA VAL A 37 10.54 2.83 0.29
C VAL A 37 10.17 2.17 -1.03
N ALA A 38 10.24 2.91 -2.14
CA ALA A 38 9.79 2.46 -3.45
C ALA A 38 10.76 1.49 -4.13
N GLU A 39 10.21 0.45 -4.77
CA GLU A 39 11.02 -0.49 -5.58
C GLU A 39 11.64 0.21 -6.82
N HIS A 40 10.82 1.03 -7.52
CA HIS A 40 11.27 1.78 -8.70
C HIS A 40 10.69 3.20 -8.69
N PRO A 41 11.25 4.10 -7.86
CA PRO A 41 10.71 5.45 -7.69
C PRO A 41 10.74 6.27 -8.99
N ASP A 42 11.71 6.04 -9.88
CA ASP A 42 11.81 6.66 -11.20
C ASP A 42 10.61 6.34 -12.11
N LYS A 43 9.99 5.16 -11.91
CA LYS A 43 8.80 4.67 -12.62
C LYS A 43 7.50 4.86 -11.84
N LEU A 44 7.54 5.56 -10.69
CA LEU A 44 6.42 5.73 -9.77
C LEU A 44 5.91 4.41 -9.17
N VAL A 45 6.71 3.34 -9.22
CA VAL A 45 6.36 2.02 -8.70
C VAL A 45 6.80 1.91 -7.24
N VAL A 46 5.83 1.68 -6.37
CA VAL A 46 6.04 1.57 -4.92
C VAL A 46 6.44 0.16 -4.56
N TYR A 47 5.66 -0.84 -4.97
CA TYR A 47 5.94 -2.25 -4.69
C TYR A 47 5.19 -3.20 -5.65
N GLY A 48 5.49 -4.50 -5.55
CA GLY A 48 4.81 -5.54 -6.33
C GLY A 48 5.09 -5.49 -7.84
N GLY A 49 6.19 -4.87 -8.23
CA GLY A 49 6.67 -4.77 -9.61
C GLY A 49 5.91 -3.75 -10.48
N THR A 50 4.62 -3.54 -10.25
CA THR A 50 3.76 -2.67 -11.08
C THR A 50 2.83 -1.74 -10.28
N GLY A 51 2.79 -1.85 -8.97
CA GLY A 51 1.91 -1.03 -8.11
C GLY A 51 2.38 0.41 -8.02
N LYS A 52 1.69 1.33 -8.68
CA LYS A 52 2.06 2.75 -8.79
C LYS A 52 1.33 3.65 -7.80
N ALA A 53 2.01 4.70 -7.36
CA ALA A 53 1.43 5.80 -6.57
C ALA A 53 0.75 6.87 -7.44
N ALA A 54 1.17 7.01 -8.69
CA ALA A 54 0.62 7.94 -9.67
C ALA A 54 0.77 7.34 -11.07
N ARG A 55 -0.10 7.76 -12.02
CA ARG A 55 -0.10 7.25 -13.39
C ARG A 55 1.19 7.59 -14.14
N ASP A 56 1.56 8.85 -14.04
CA ASP A 56 2.74 9.46 -14.66
C ASP A 56 3.24 10.65 -13.84
N TRP A 57 4.41 11.16 -14.15
CA TRP A 57 4.99 12.30 -13.46
C TRP A 57 4.16 13.59 -13.56
N PRO A 58 3.57 13.95 -14.71
CA PRO A 58 2.64 15.08 -14.79
C PRO A 58 1.45 14.95 -13.82
N SER A 59 0.88 13.74 -13.67
CA SER A 59 -0.20 13.47 -12.72
C SER A 59 0.26 13.60 -11.28
N PHE A 60 1.44 13.06 -10.94
CA PHE A 60 2.05 13.25 -9.61
C PHE A 60 2.21 14.73 -9.28
N ASP A 61 2.80 15.50 -10.17
CA ASP A 61 3.01 16.94 -9.98
C ASP A 61 1.68 17.70 -9.84
N ALA A 62 0.66 17.32 -10.59
CA ALA A 62 -0.67 17.90 -10.48
C ALA A 62 -1.32 17.59 -9.12
N MET A 63 -1.22 16.35 -8.62
CA MET A 63 -1.70 15.99 -7.29
C MET A 63 -0.99 16.77 -6.19
N VAL A 64 0.33 16.89 -6.25
CA VAL A 64 1.12 17.67 -5.30
C VAL A 64 0.70 19.15 -5.29
N ARG A 65 0.52 19.77 -6.46
CA ARG A 65 0.04 21.16 -6.54
C ARG A 65 -1.36 21.31 -5.97
N THR A 66 -2.27 20.41 -6.32
CA THR A 66 -3.66 20.46 -5.83
C THR A 66 -3.71 20.31 -4.31
N LEU A 67 -3.02 19.34 -3.72
CA LEU A 67 -3.00 19.12 -2.27
C LEU A 67 -2.46 20.33 -1.49
N ARG A 68 -1.49 21.07 -2.06
CA ARG A 68 -0.96 22.27 -1.43
C ARG A 68 -1.96 23.42 -1.36
N THR A 69 -2.91 23.46 -2.28
CA THR A 69 -3.87 24.56 -2.41
C THR A 69 -5.29 24.18 -2.02
N LEU A 70 -5.56 22.90 -1.81
CA LEU A 70 -6.89 22.36 -1.49
C LEU A 70 -7.45 22.98 -0.21
N GLY A 71 -8.69 23.44 -0.27
CA GLY A 71 -9.42 23.98 0.87
C GLY A 71 -9.90 22.91 1.86
N ASP A 72 -10.34 23.35 3.04
CA ASP A 72 -10.84 22.47 4.09
C ASP A 72 -12.24 21.91 3.76
N ASP A 73 -12.92 22.51 2.81
CA ASP A 73 -14.23 22.13 2.29
C ASP A 73 -14.18 21.63 0.84
N GLU A 74 -13.00 21.24 0.38
CA GLU A 74 -12.78 20.70 -0.95
C GLU A 74 -12.26 19.25 -0.90
N THR A 75 -12.59 18.48 -1.93
CA THR A 75 -12.12 17.10 -2.12
C THR A 75 -11.50 16.94 -3.50
N MET A 76 -10.24 16.51 -3.55
CA MET A 76 -9.57 16.14 -4.80
C MET A 76 -10.03 14.75 -5.25
N LEU A 77 -10.43 14.64 -6.52
CA LEU A 77 -10.80 13.38 -7.16
C LEU A 77 -9.63 12.85 -7.97
N VAL A 78 -9.26 11.59 -7.74
CA VAL A 78 -8.18 10.91 -8.45
C VAL A 78 -8.70 9.62 -9.07
N GLN A 79 -8.48 9.46 -10.36
CA GLN A 79 -8.85 8.24 -11.09
C GLN A 79 -7.63 7.60 -11.74
N SER A 80 -7.39 6.35 -11.41
CA SER A 80 -6.23 5.59 -11.92
C SER A 80 -4.94 6.42 -11.90
N GLY A 81 -4.64 6.99 -10.71
CA GLY A 81 -3.43 7.77 -10.45
C GLY A 81 -3.33 9.13 -11.14
N ARG A 82 -4.45 9.69 -11.62
CA ARG A 82 -4.52 11.02 -12.23
C ARG A 82 -5.57 11.88 -11.53
N PRO A 83 -5.26 13.11 -11.12
CA PRO A 83 -6.29 14.02 -10.60
C PRO A 83 -7.21 14.44 -11.75
N VAL A 84 -8.52 14.27 -11.54
CA VAL A 84 -9.55 14.54 -12.54
C VAL A 84 -10.44 15.71 -12.17
N GLY A 85 -10.37 16.20 -10.95
CA GLY A 85 -11.14 17.36 -10.50
C GLY A 85 -10.99 17.63 -9.02
N VAL A 86 -11.54 18.79 -8.61
CA VAL A 86 -11.77 19.17 -7.22
C VAL A 86 -13.24 19.44 -7.07
N MET A 87 -13.86 18.84 -6.07
CA MET A 87 -15.26 19.07 -5.73
C MET A 87 -15.37 19.95 -4.49
N GLN A 88 -16.32 20.86 -4.50
CA GLN A 88 -16.79 21.51 -3.28
C GLN A 88 -17.50 20.47 -2.41
N THR A 89 -17.08 20.36 -1.15
CA THR A 89 -17.62 19.42 -0.17
C THR A 89 -17.85 20.14 1.15
N HIS A 90 -17.43 19.60 2.27
CA HIS A 90 -17.52 20.19 3.59
C HIS A 90 -16.34 19.75 4.47
N GLU A 91 -16.12 20.40 5.59
CA GLU A 91 -14.95 20.18 6.47
C GLU A 91 -14.75 18.72 6.94
N TRP A 92 -15.83 17.96 7.06
CA TRP A 92 -15.79 16.53 7.46
C TRP A 92 -15.64 15.56 6.27
N ALA A 93 -15.64 16.06 5.04
CA ALA A 93 -15.45 15.21 3.88
C ALA A 93 -13.99 14.77 3.72
N PRO A 94 -13.73 13.61 3.12
CA PRO A 94 -12.36 13.19 2.77
C PRO A 94 -11.69 14.25 1.88
N ARG A 95 -10.43 14.56 2.16
CA ARG A 95 -9.66 15.49 1.30
C ARG A 95 -9.33 14.88 -0.06
N VAL A 96 -9.31 13.56 -0.17
CA VAL A 96 -9.01 12.84 -1.42
C VAL A 96 -9.95 11.65 -1.57
N LEU A 97 -10.53 11.50 -2.76
CA LEU A 97 -11.22 10.28 -3.18
C LEU A 97 -10.43 9.63 -4.32
N LEU A 98 -10.09 8.38 -4.13
CA LEU A 98 -9.26 7.60 -5.05
C LEU A 98 -10.08 6.46 -5.66
N ALA A 99 -10.07 6.37 -6.99
CA ALA A 99 -10.63 5.27 -7.75
C ALA A 99 -9.58 4.74 -8.73
N ASN A 100 -9.04 3.56 -8.45
CA ASN A 100 -7.98 2.99 -9.27
C ASN A 100 -8.44 1.72 -9.98
N SER A 101 -7.98 1.52 -11.22
CA SER A 101 -8.21 0.30 -12.01
C SER A 101 -9.70 -0.02 -12.22
N ASN A 102 -10.56 0.99 -12.25
CA ASN A 102 -12.00 0.81 -12.38
C ASN A 102 -12.38 0.60 -13.85
N LEU A 103 -12.60 -0.64 -14.22
CA LEU A 103 -13.26 -1.03 -15.47
C LEU A 103 -14.67 -1.53 -15.15
N VAL A 104 -15.61 -1.31 -16.07
CA VAL A 104 -17.03 -1.63 -15.89
C VAL A 104 -17.57 -2.50 -17.01
N GLY A 105 -18.59 -3.32 -16.69
CA GLY A 105 -19.27 -4.16 -17.67
C GLY A 105 -18.30 -5.13 -18.36
N ASP A 106 -18.52 -5.31 -19.64
CA ASP A 106 -17.78 -6.27 -20.48
C ASP A 106 -16.31 -5.91 -20.67
N TRP A 107 -15.94 -4.67 -20.36
CA TRP A 107 -14.54 -4.21 -20.39
C TRP A 107 -13.75 -4.56 -19.13
N ALA A 108 -14.37 -5.10 -18.09
CA ALA A 108 -13.72 -5.46 -16.83
C ALA A 108 -12.93 -6.77 -16.95
N ASN A 109 -11.96 -6.81 -17.84
CA ASN A 109 -11.07 -7.94 -18.07
C ASN A 109 -9.60 -7.50 -18.17
N TRP A 110 -8.68 -8.46 -18.01
CA TRP A 110 -7.25 -8.18 -18.02
C TRP A 110 -6.69 -7.74 -19.37
N GLU A 111 -7.30 -8.16 -20.47
CA GLU A 111 -6.88 -7.76 -21.82
C GLU A 111 -7.10 -6.26 -22.02
N GLU A 112 -8.31 -5.80 -21.71
CA GLU A 112 -8.63 -4.37 -21.80
C GLU A 112 -7.82 -3.53 -20.80
N PHE A 113 -7.64 -4.02 -19.57
CA PHE A 113 -6.80 -3.33 -18.59
C PHE A 113 -5.38 -3.13 -19.13
N ARG A 114 -4.74 -4.18 -19.66
CA ARG A 114 -3.37 -4.10 -20.20
C ARG A 114 -3.30 -3.18 -21.43
N ARG A 115 -4.32 -3.19 -22.28
CA ARG A 115 -4.42 -2.28 -23.42
C ARG A 115 -4.45 -0.81 -22.96
N LEU A 116 -5.28 -0.50 -21.99
CA LEU A 116 -5.41 0.85 -21.43
C LEU A 116 -4.15 1.29 -20.68
N ASP A 117 -3.52 0.38 -19.94
CA ASP A 117 -2.28 0.64 -19.23
C ASP A 117 -1.13 0.96 -20.22
N ALA A 118 -1.00 0.20 -21.30
CA ALA A 118 -0.03 0.46 -22.35
C ALA A 118 -0.25 1.81 -23.06
N LEU A 119 -1.50 2.27 -23.14
CA LEU A 119 -1.86 3.59 -23.68
C LEU A 119 -1.70 4.74 -22.64
N GLY A 120 -1.32 4.44 -21.39
CA GLY A 120 -1.23 5.42 -20.32
C GLY A 120 -2.60 5.97 -19.86
N LEU A 121 -3.68 5.24 -20.09
CA LEU A 121 -5.05 5.64 -19.76
C LEU A 121 -5.53 5.10 -18.42
N THR A 122 -4.84 4.11 -17.87
CA THR A 122 -5.09 3.56 -16.54
C THR A 122 -3.77 3.22 -15.87
N MET A 123 -3.82 2.78 -14.61
CA MET A 123 -2.67 2.24 -13.90
C MET A 123 -3.09 1.16 -12.92
N TYR A 124 -2.18 0.23 -12.62
CA TYR A 124 -2.35 -0.71 -11.52
C TYR A 124 -1.96 -0.04 -10.20
N GLY A 125 -2.95 0.37 -9.44
CA GLY A 125 -2.76 1.13 -8.20
C GLY A 125 -2.50 0.28 -6.95
N GLN A 126 -2.47 -1.00 -7.06
CA GLN A 126 -2.25 -2.00 -6.01
C GLN A 126 -2.33 -1.47 -4.57
N MET A 127 -3.45 -1.72 -3.90
CA MET A 127 -3.67 -1.43 -2.47
C MET A 127 -3.10 -0.08 -2.00
N THR A 128 -2.12 -0.10 -1.09
CA THR A 128 -1.53 1.09 -0.48
C THR A 128 -0.66 1.92 -1.41
N ALA A 129 -0.14 1.34 -2.49
CA ALA A 129 0.59 2.09 -3.51
C ALA A 129 -0.30 3.15 -4.15
N GLY A 130 -1.47 2.73 -4.65
CA GLY A 130 -2.41 3.62 -5.34
C GLY A 130 -3.27 4.49 -4.41
N SER A 131 -3.47 4.07 -3.16
CA SER A 131 -4.25 4.83 -2.17
C SER A 131 -3.41 5.73 -1.26
N TRP A 132 -2.09 5.62 -1.30
CA TRP A 132 -1.10 6.35 -0.49
C TRP A 132 -1.25 6.12 1.02
N ILE A 133 -2.00 5.12 1.42
CA ILE A 133 -2.17 4.75 2.83
C ILE A 133 -1.17 3.66 3.14
N TYR A 134 0.07 4.03 3.43
CA TYR A 134 1.09 3.08 3.80
C TYR A 134 0.88 2.60 5.24
N ILE A 135 0.54 1.33 5.39
CA ILE A 135 0.30 0.71 6.69
C ILE A 135 1.61 0.19 7.29
N GLY A 136 2.54 -0.25 6.45
CA GLY A 136 3.77 -0.91 6.89
C GLY A 136 3.53 -2.34 7.38
N THR A 137 4.63 -3.04 7.69
CA THR A 137 4.58 -4.42 8.20
C THR A 137 3.82 -4.51 9.53
N GLN A 138 3.92 -3.52 10.41
CA GLN A 138 3.22 -3.50 11.69
C GLN A 138 1.68 -3.53 11.55
N GLY A 139 1.12 -2.82 10.58
CA GLY A 139 -0.33 -2.84 10.33
C GLY A 139 -0.80 -4.16 9.71
N ILE A 140 0.00 -4.73 8.83
CA ILE A 140 -0.25 -6.06 8.27
C ILE A 140 -0.08 -7.14 9.35
N LEU A 141 0.87 -7.00 10.27
CA LEU A 141 1.10 -7.93 11.36
C LEU A 141 -0.13 -8.09 12.26
N GLN A 142 -0.82 -6.99 12.60
CA GLN A 142 -2.03 -7.05 13.42
C GLN A 142 -3.10 -7.96 12.81
N GLY A 143 -3.51 -7.72 11.57
CA GLY A 143 -4.54 -8.53 10.91
C GLY A 143 -4.09 -9.98 10.68
N THR A 144 -2.81 -10.19 10.41
CA THR A 144 -2.22 -11.52 10.25
C THR A 144 -2.19 -12.28 11.57
N TYR A 145 -1.80 -11.62 12.67
CA TYR A 145 -1.85 -12.18 14.02
C TYR A 145 -3.26 -12.65 14.39
N GLU A 146 -4.27 -11.79 14.23
CA GLU A 146 -5.68 -12.12 14.51
C GLU A 146 -6.18 -13.28 13.65
N THR A 147 -5.74 -13.37 12.40
CA THR A 147 -6.08 -14.48 11.52
C THR A 147 -5.53 -15.81 12.07
N PHE A 148 -4.27 -15.84 12.49
CA PHE A 148 -3.68 -17.05 13.07
C PHE A 148 -4.24 -17.37 14.46
N ALA A 149 -4.58 -16.37 15.27
CA ALA A 149 -5.28 -16.56 16.53
C ALA A 149 -6.66 -17.21 16.34
N ALA A 150 -7.42 -16.76 15.34
CA ALA A 150 -8.69 -17.36 14.98
C ALA A 150 -8.53 -18.83 14.48
N VAL A 151 -7.46 -19.11 13.71
CA VAL A 151 -7.13 -20.49 13.30
C VAL A 151 -6.80 -21.34 14.52
N ALA A 152 -5.99 -20.86 15.46
CA ALA A 152 -5.63 -21.56 16.69
C ALA A 152 -6.87 -21.90 17.52
N ALA A 153 -7.77 -20.94 17.73
CA ALA A 153 -9.02 -21.15 18.44
C ALA A 153 -9.92 -22.22 17.72
N LYS A 154 -9.96 -22.17 16.40
CA LYS A 154 -10.71 -23.16 15.61
C LYS A 154 -10.12 -24.56 15.70
N LEU A 155 -8.79 -24.70 15.73
CA LEU A 155 -8.12 -25.99 15.91
C LEU A 155 -8.39 -26.52 17.32
N ALA A 156 -8.30 -25.69 18.35
CA ALA A 156 -8.62 -26.06 19.73
C ALA A 156 -10.07 -26.57 19.88
N SER A 157 -11.03 -25.88 19.29
CA SER A 157 -12.44 -26.29 19.33
C SER A 157 -12.71 -27.64 18.64
N ARG A 158 -11.85 -28.05 17.71
CA ARG A 158 -12.00 -29.34 16.99
C ARG A 158 -11.30 -30.50 17.69
N SER A 159 -10.15 -30.27 18.31
CA SER A 159 -9.36 -31.33 18.94
C SER A 159 -9.68 -31.53 20.42
N GLY A 160 -10.15 -30.48 21.10
CA GLY A 160 -10.49 -30.52 22.52
C GLY A 160 -9.29 -30.60 23.48
N ASP A 161 -8.09 -30.74 22.96
CA ASP A 161 -6.84 -30.95 23.70
C ASP A 161 -5.82 -29.80 23.57
N ARG A 162 -6.17 -28.71 22.85
CA ARG A 162 -5.31 -27.57 22.60
C ARG A 162 -5.73 -26.36 23.44
N ASP A 163 -4.74 -25.56 23.81
CA ASP A 163 -4.89 -24.35 24.62
C ASP A 163 -5.34 -23.08 23.88
N GLY A 164 -5.68 -23.21 22.58
CA GLY A 164 -6.04 -22.08 21.74
C GLY A 164 -4.85 -21.35 21.12
N THR A 165 -3.66 -21.96 21.19
CA THR A 165 -2.44 -21.47 20.50
C THR A 165 -2.10 -22.35 19.29
N LEU A 166 -1.08 -21.96 18.52
CA LEU A 166 -0.51 -22.78 17.44
C LEU A 166 0.60 -23.72 17.93
N ALA A 167 0.78 -23.89 19.23
CA ALA A 167 1.78 -24.80 19.78
C ALA A 167 1.64 -26.21 19.20
N GLY A 168 2.75 -26.82 18.78
CA GLY A 168 2.76 -28.14 18.15
C GLY A 168 2.27 -28.17 16.69
N THR A 169 2.10 -27.00 16.06
CA THR A 169 1.76 -26.93 14.63
C THR A 169 2.92 -26.34 13.82
N ILE A 170 2.98 -26.70 12.54
CA ILE A 170 3.86 -26.10 11.53
C ILE A 170 2.98 -25.39 10.50
N THR A 171 3.19 -24.11 10.33
CA THR A 171 2.57 -23.32 9.26
C THR A 171 3.50 -23.27 8.06
N LEU A 172 3.04 -23.72 6.90
CA LEU A 172 3.75 -23.59 5.63
C LEU A 172 3.19 -22.40 4.88
N THR A 173 4.06 -21.47 4.47
CA THR A 173 3.70 -20.29 3.68
C THR A 173 4.82 -19.91 2.72
N ALA A 174 4.58 -18.89 1.88
CA ALA A 174 5.56 -18.41 0.91
C ALA A 174 5.50 -16.89 0.77
N GLY A 175 6.68 -16.30 0.47
CA GLY A 175 6.85 -14.88 0.21
C GLY A 175 7.19 -14.07 1.48
N LEU A 176 8.34 -13.35 1.42
CA LEU A 176 8.83 -12.46 2.47
C LEU A 176 8.84 -10.98 2.04
N GLY A 177 7.95 -10.62 1.11
CA GLY A 177 7.73 -9.22 0.73
C GLY A 177 7.09 -8.38 1.82
N GLY A 178 6.65 -7.17 1.49
CA GLY A 178 6.09 -6.23 2.47
C GLY A 178 4.91 -6.78 3.27
N MET A 179 4.03 -7.55 2.64
CA MET A 179 2.88 -8.18 3.31
C MET A 179 3.22 -9.58 3.85
N GLY A 180 3.79 -10.46 3.02
CA GLY A 180 4.13 -11.83 3.42
C GLY A 180 5.12 -11.91 4.57
N GLY A 181 6.01 -10.93 4.68
CA GLY A 181 6.98 -10.83 5.76
C GLY A 181 6.40 -10.68 7.18
N ALA A 182 5.11 -10.37 7.33
CA ALA A 182 4.43 -10.35 8.62
C ALA A 182 4.04 -11.75 9.12
N GLN A 183 3.90 -12.73 8.22
CA GLN A 183 3.41 -14.06 8.57
C GLN A 183 4.31 -14.82 9.53
N PRO A 184 5.65 -14.87 9.36
CA PRO A 184 6.52 -15.56 10.29
C PRO A 184 6.36 -15.07 11.73
N LEU A 185 6.38 -13.76 11.92
CA LEU A 185 6.22 -13.17 13.25
C LEU A 185 4.82 -13.44 13.83
N ALA A 186 3.75 -13.32 13.02
CA ALA A 186 2.39 -13.58 13.46
C ALA A 186 2.18 -15.03 13.92
N VAL A 187 2.77 -16.00 13.21
CA VAL A 187 2.71 -17.42 13.59
C VAL A 187 3.46 -17.68 14.89
N THR A 188 4.67 -17.16 15.05
CA THR A 188 5.48 -17.34 16.26
C THR A 188 4.86 -16.65 17.47
N MET A 189 4.27 -15.47 17.31
CA MET A 189 3.49 -14.79 18.36
C MET A 189 2.28 -15.60 18.81
N ASN A 190 1.72 -16.45 17.96
CA ASN A 190 0.66 -17.39 18.31
C ASN A 190 1.20 -18.76 18.80
N GLY A 191 2.49 -18.86 19.10
CA GLY A 191 3.14 -20.07 19.64
C GLY A 191 3.43 -21.16 18.64
N GLY A 192 3.26 -20.92 17.33
CA GLY A 192 3.50 -21.89 16.26
C GLY A 192 4.92 -21.86 15.69
N VAL A 193 5.21 -22.82 14.84
CA VAL A 193 6.42 -22.87 13.99
C VAL A 193 6.02 -22.55 12.55
N VAL A 194 6.85 -21.77 11.85
CA VAL A 194 6.60 -21.41 10.46
C VAL A 194 7.76 -21.90 9.57
N LEU A 195 7.39 -22.46 8.43
CA LEU A 195 8.31 -22.69 7.32
C LEU A 195 7.88 -21.77 6.17
N CYS A 196 8.68 -20.76 5.88
CA CYS A 196 8.41 -19.79 4.84
C CYS A 196 9.36 -19.96 3.67
N VAL A 197 8.80 -20.16 2.47
CA VAL A 197 9.56 -20.29 1.22
C VAL A 197 9.68 -18.92 0.56
N GLU A 198 10.91 -18.54 0.20
CA GLU A 198 11.17 -17.31 -0.56
C GLU A 198 12.15 -17.61 -1.69
N CYS A 199 11.91 -17.05 -2.87
CA CYS A 199 12.75 -17.25 -4.04
C CYS A 199 13.86 -16.17 -4.17
N ASP A 200 13.77 -15.09 -3.41
CA ASP A 200 14.78 -14.01 -3.39
C ASP A 200 15.61 -14.09 -2.09
N PRO A 201 16.88 -14.54 -2.17
CA PRO A 201 17.74 -14.66 -0.99
C PRO A 201 17.89 -13.33 -0.21
N SER A 202 17.91 -12.20 -0.89
CA SER A 202 18.08 -10.89 -0.24
C SER A 202 16.92 -10.55 0.70
N ARG A 203 15.72 -11.07 0.43
CA ARG A 203 14.57 -10.93 1.31
C ARG A 203 14.67 -11.80 2.54
N ILE A 204 15.26 -12.98 2.40
CA ILE A 204 15.52 -13.88 3.53
C ILE A 204 16.52 -13.21 4.48
N GLU A 205 17.67 -12.78 3.96
CA GLU A 205 18.71 -12.09 4.74
C GLU A 205 18.14 -10.88 5.49
N ARG A 206 17.41 -10.00 4.79
CA ARG A 206 16.77 -8.84 5.42
C ARG A 206 15.86 -9.20 6.60
N ARG A 207 15.19 -10.35 6.57
CA ARG A 207 14.26 -10.78 7.63
C ARG A 207 14.96 -11.49 8.79
N ILE A 208 16.18 -11.95 8.58
CA ILE A 208 17.03 -12.53 9.64
C ILE A 208 17.76 -11.42 10.40
N ASP A 209 18.18 -10.37 9.70
CA ASP A 209 19.01 -9.29 10.25
C ASP A 209 18.18 -8.21 10.97
N HIS A 210 16.87 -8.16 10.80
CA HIS A 210 15.93 -7.18 11.35
C HIS A 210 14.70 -7.85 11.98
#